data_c55d257c76206d87681d377c1416cad3
#
_entry.id   c55d257c76206d87681d377c1416cad3
#
_cell.length_a   1.000
_cell.length_b   1.000
_cell.length_c   1.000
_cell.angle_alpha   90.00
_cell.angle_beta   90.00
_cell.angle_gamma   90.00
#
_symmetry.space_group_name_H-M   'P 1'
#
loop_
_entity.id
_entity.type
_entity.pdbx_description
1 polymer ?
#
loop_
_entity_poly.entity_id
_entity_poly.type
_entity_poly.pdbx_seq_one_letter_code
_entity_poly.pdbx_strand_id
1 'polypeptide(L)'
;MSSLLFPGQGSQIVGMGSEFYNNFDTVKSIFKKADERLNFSISKLILEGPEDKLQLTENTQPAILTVSYSIYRILKDEYNFDLSNFKYFAGHSLGEYSALVCSMGLEFEDALYLLQQRGKAMQEAVPIGQGKMAAVLGLSLIHI
;
A
#
# COMPACT_ATOMS: atom_id res chain seq x y z
N MET A 1 -3.01 -8.45 23.78
CA MET A 1 -2.63 -9.05 22.49
C MET A 1 -2.86 -7.99 21.44
N SER A 2 -1.81 -7.59 20.70
CA SER A 2 -1.87 -6.46 19.76
C SER A 2 -1.70 -6.95 18.33
N SER A 3 -2.34 -6.25 17.38
CA SER A 3 -2.27 -6.56 15.94
C SER A 3 -1.90 -5.31 15.16
N LEU A 4 -1.13 -5.47 14.08
CA LEU A 4 -0.89 -4.44 13.07
C LEU A 4 -1.86 -4.64 11.92
N LEU A 5 -2.58 -3.58 11.58
CA LEU A 5 -3.56 -3.61 10.50
C LEU A 5 -3.11 -2.68 9.37
N PHE A 6 -3.20 -3.16 8.14
CA PHE A 6 -2.79 -2.43 6.94
C PHE A 6 -4.00 -2.10 6.06
N PRO A 7 -4.10 -0.85 5.57
CA PRO A 7 -5.25 -0.41 4.80
C PRO A 7 -5.28 -1.06 3.41
N GLY A 8 -6.46 -1.06 2.82
CA GLY A 8 -6.72 -1.44 1.44
C GLY A 8 -6.94 -0.24 0.53
N GLN A 9 -7.37 -0.53 -0.71
CA GLN A 9 -7.73 0.49 -1.70
C GLN A 9 -8.87 1.37 -1.18
N GLY A 10 -8.77 2.68 -1.44
CA GLY A 10 -9.64 3.72 -0.91
C GLY A 10 -8.98 4.60 0.14
N SER A 11 -7.79 4.21 0.63
CA SER A 11 -7.00 5.00 1.59
C SER A 11 -5.98 5.94 0.92
N GLN A 12 -5.78 5.83 -0.41
CA GLN A 12 -4.83 6.64 -1.17
C GLN A 12 -5.34 8.08 -1.35
N ILE A 13 -4.43 9.02 -1.16
CA ILE A 13 -4.61 10.43 -1.50
C ILE A 13 -3.30 10.98 -2.05
N VAL A 14 -3.37 11.94 -2.98
CA VAL A 14 -2.17 12.64 -3.45
C VAL A 14 -1.53 13.37 -2.28
N GLY A 15 -0.21 13.25 -2.14
CA GLY A 15 0.55 13.78 -1.03
C GLY A 15 0.65 12.87 0.19
N MET A 16 0.04 11.67 0.17
CA MET A 16 0.17 10.71 1.29
C MET A 16 1.64 10.39 1.54
N GLY A 17 2.05 10.41 2.80
CA GLY A 17 3.43 10.14 3.21
C GLY A 17 4.43 11.25 2.93
N SER A 18 4.03 12.41 2.39
CA SER A 18 4.94 13.53 2.06
C SER A 18 5.72 14.05 3.26
N GLU A 19 5.10 14.14 4.42
CA GLU A 19 5.77 14.54 5.66
C GLU A 19 6.90 13.56 6.01
N PHE A 20 6.63 12.26 5.93
CA PHE A 20 7.64 11.24 6.17
C PHE A 20 8.74 11.25 5.11
N TYR A 21 8.37 11.40 3.84
CA TYR A 21 9.33 11.51 2.74
C TYR A 21 10.30 12.69 2.93
N ASN A 22 9.81 13.84 3.37
CA ASN A 22 10.64 15.02 3.57
C ASN A 22 11.58 14.90 4.76
N ASN A 23 11.19 14.19 5.81
CA ASN A 23 11.91 14.16 7.08
C ASN A 23 12.80 12.93 7.30
N PHE A 24 12.60 11.83 6.54
CA PHE A 24 13.32 10.58 6.76
C PHE A 24 14.00 10.06 5.49
N ASP A 25 15.31 9.91 5.52
CA ASP A 25 16.09 9.37 4.39
C ASP A 25 15.76 7.89 4.12
N THR A 26 15.38 7.14 5.16
CA THR A 26 14.84 5.78 5.05
C THR A 26 13.65 5.74 4.09
N VAL A 27 12.73 6.71 4.18
CA VAL A 27 11.54 6.79 3.31
C VAL A 27 11.92 7.14 1.88
N LYS A 28 12.83 8.12 1.69
CA LYS A 28 13.34 8.46 0.34
C LYS A 28 13.96 7.25 -0.35
N SER A 29 14.70 6.44 0.41
CA SER A 29 15.31 5.19 -0.11
C SER A 29 14.24 4.17 -0.52
N ILE A 30 13.17 3.99 0.27
CA ILE A 30 12.07 3.08 -0.05
C ILE A 30 11.33 3.54 -1.30
N PHE A 31 11.01 4.82 -1.41
CA PHE A 31 10.34 5.39 -2.59
C PHE A 31 11.20 5.23 -3.84
N LYS A 32 12.52 5.46 -3.74
CA LYS A 32 13.46 5.23 -4.84
C LYS A 32 13.46 3.77 -5.30
N LYS A 33 13.52 2.81 -4.38
CA LYS A 33 13.43 1.38 -4.70
C LYS A 33 12.11 1.03 -5.39
N ALA A 34 11.01 1.66 -4.97
CA ALA A 34 9.72 1.47 -5.61
C ALA A 34 9.73 1.97 -7.05
N ASP A 35 10.30 3.16 -7.32
CA ASP A 35 10.46 3.69 -8.67
C ASP A 35 11.29 2.76 -9.55
N GLU A 36 12.45 2.32 -9.05
CA GLU A 36 13.36 1.40 -9.75
C GLU A 36 12.67 0.07 -10.07
N ARG A 37 11.96 -0.51 -9.10
CA ARG A 37 11.29 -1.81 -9.28
C ARG A 37 10.14 -1.78 -10.27
N LEU A 38 9.38 -0.70 -10.29
CA LEU A 38 8.21 -0.53 -11.14
C LEU A 38 8.53 0.06 -12.53
N ASN A 39 9.77 0.53 -12.73
CA ASN A 39 10.23 1.22 -13.94
C ASN A 39 9.43 2.48 -14.30
N PHE A 40 8.87 3.16 -13.31
CA PHE A 40 8.27 4.49 -13.44
C PHE A 40 8.26 5.20 -12.09
N SER A 41 8.12 6.53 -12.11
CA SER A 41 8.15 7.33 -10.89
C SER A 41 6.82 7.27 -10.14
N ILE A 42 6.61 6.17 -9.39
CA ILE A 42 5.46 6.06 -8.48
C ILE A 42 5.60 7.04 -7.32
N SER A 43 6.83 7.39 -6.93
CA SER A 43 7.10 8.41 -5.92
C SER A 43 6.46 9.76 -6.31
N LYS A 44 6.67 10.22 -7.53
CA LYS A 44 6.06 11.45 -8.04
C LYS A 44 4.54 11.34 -8.08
N LEU A 45 4.02 10.19 -8.49
CA LEU A 45 2.58 9.96 -8.53
C LEU A 45 1.95 10.02 -7.13
N ILE A 46 2.62 9.44 -6.12
CA ILE A 46 2.17 9.49 -4.72
C ILE A 46 2.18 10.93 -4.19
N LEU A 47 3.28 11.66 -4.42
CA LEU A 47 3.53 12.95 -3.78
C LEU A 47 2.82 14.12 -4.49
N GLU A 48 2.76 14.07 -5.83
CA GLU A 48 2.33 15.19 -6.67
C GLU A 48 1.10 14.86 -7.53
N GLY A 49 0.76 13.58 -7.69
CA GLY A 49 -0.34 13.14 -8.54
C GLY A 49 0.05 12.99 -10.02
N PRO A 50 -0.91 13.04 -10.93
CA PRO A 50 -2.30 13.46 -10.74
C PRO A 50 -3.18 12.37 -10.09
N GLU A 51 -4.27 12.82 -9.46
CA GLU A 51 -5.17 11.96 -8.69
C GLU A 51 -5.82 10.85 -9.53
N ASP A 52 -6.29 11.17 -10.72
CA ASP A 52 -6.92 10.22 -11.64
C ASP A 52 -6.01 9.03 -11.96
N LYS A 53 -4.71 9.27 -12.12
CA LYS A 53 -3.70 8.21 -12.30
C LYS A 53 -3.42 7.44 -11.02
N LEU A 54 -3.40 8.10 -9.86
CA LEU A 54 -3.22 7.42 -8.58
C LEU A 54 -4.41 6.50 -8.26
N GLN A 55 -5.61 6.83 -8.72
CA GLN A 55 -6.82 6.02 -8.54
C GLN A 55 -6.87 4.75 -9.42
N LEU A 56 -6.03 4.65 -10.45
CA LEU A 56 -5.94 3.41 -11.23
C LEU A 56 -5.43 2.28 -10.35
N THR A 57 -6.14 1.16 -10.35
CA THR A 57 -5.86 0.03 -9.44
C THR A 57 -4.43 -0.47 -9.54
N GLU A 58 -3.84 -0.47 -10.73
CA GLU A 58 -2.44 -0.85 -10.97
C GLU A 58 -1.42 0.08 -10.29
N ASN A 59 -1.80 1.34 -10.04
CA ASN A 59 -0.97 2.34 -9.37
C ASN A 59 -1.30 2.45 -7.88
N THR A 60 -2.59 2.40 -7.55
CA THR A 60 -3.07 2.49 -6.16
C THR A 60 -2.45 1.43 -5.26
N GLN A 61 -2.41 0.19 -5.73
CA GLN A 61 -1.98 -0.92 -4.89
C GLN A 61 -0.50 -0.81 -4.49
N PRO A 62 0.46 -0.65 -5.42
CA PRO A 62 1.85 -0.46 -5.04
C PRO A 62 2.10 0.87 -4.31
N ALA A 63 1.32 1.93 -4.57
CA ALA A 63 1.45 3.20 -3.85
C ALA A 63 1.12 3.06 -2.36
N ILE A 64 0.01 2.39 -2.02
CA ILE A 64 -0.38 2.15 -0.62
C ILE A 64 0.65 1.24 0.08
N LEU A 65 1.15 0.20 -0.59
CA LEU A 65 2.22 -0.64 -0.04
C LEU A 65 3.46 0.20 0.28
N THR A 66 3.91 1.06 -0.65
CA THR A 66 5.10 1.90 -0.47
C THR A 66 4.99 2.78 0.77
N VAL A 67 3.86 3.46 0.96
CA VAL A 67 3.64 4.32 2.13
C VAL A 67 3.49 3.50 3.41
N SER A 68 2.73 2.40 3.39
CA SER A 68 2.55 1.53 4.55
C SER A 68 3.87 0.93 5.04
N TYR A 69 4.69 0.45 4.12
CA TYR A 69 6.01 -0.09 4.45
C TYR A 69 6.95 1.00 4.96
N SER A 70 6.88 2.21 4.39
CA SER A 70 7.67 3.35 4.87
C SER A 70 7.35 3.70 6.32
N ILE A 71 6.06 3.78 6.68
CA ILE A 71 5.63 4.05 8.05
C ILE A 71 6.12 2.95 9.00
N TYR A 72 5.97 1.68 8.60
CA TYR A 72 6.45 0.55 9.38
C TYR A 72 7.96 0.63 9.64
N ARG A 73 8.76 0.99 8.62
CA ARG A 73 10.21 1.13 8.73
C ARG A 73 10.62 2.29 9.63
N ILE A 74 9.92 3.42 9.57
CA ILE A 74 10.14 4.55 10.49
C ILE A 74 9.92 4.09 11.95
N LEU A 75 8.81 3.44 12.22
CA LEU A 75 8.51 2.96 13.57
C LEU A 75 9.61 2.02 14.09
N LYS A 76 10.05 1.10 13.23
CA LYS A 76 11.07 0.11 13.58
C LYS A 76 12.47 0.71 13.70
N ASP A 77 12.90 1.46 12.69
CA ASP A 77 14.31 1.80 12.52
C ASP A 77 14.66 3.17 13.16
N GLU A 78 13.74 4.13 13.16
CA GLU A 78 13.98 5.48 13.68
C GLU A 78 13.49 5.64 15.12
N TYR A 79 12.33 5.08 15.43
CA TYR A 79 11.74 5.17 16.76
C TYR A 79 12.02 3.97 17.65
N ASN A 80 12.70 2.92 17.14
CA ASN A 80 12.96 1.69 17.86
C ASN A 80 11.69 1.11 18.52
N PHE A 81 10.55 1.28 17.85
CA PHE A 81 9.28 0.82 18.38
C PHE A 81 9.27 -0.72 18.46
N ASP A 82 8.97 -1.25 19.65
CA ASP A 82 8.97 -2.69 19.86
C ASP A 82 7.78 -3.36 19.15
N LEU A 83 8.06 -3.88 17.97
CA LEU A 83 7.09 -4.60 17.14
C LEU A 83 6.93 -6.08 17.53
N SER A 84 7.77 -6.61 18.44
CA SER A 84 7.71 -8.00 18.89
C SER A 84 6.44 -8.33 19.66
N ASN A 85 5.80 -7.32 20.22
CA ASN A 85 4.52 -7.45 20.95
C ASN A 85 3.30 -7.63 20.02
N PHE A 86 3.46 -7.40 18.71
CA PHE A 86 2.40 -7.62 17.74
C PHE A 86 2.44 -9.06 17.24
N LYS A 87 1.45 -9.83 17.63
CA LYS A 87 1.34 -11.26 17.28
C LYS A 87 0.73 -11.49 15.90
N TYR A 88 -0.04 -10.52 15.42
CA TYR A 88 -0.77 -10.64 14.15
C TYR A 88 -0.52 -9.42 13.30
N PHE A 89 -0.28 -9.70 12.03
CA PHE A 89 -0.21 -8.73 10.95
C PHE A 89 -1.35 -9.08 10.00
N ALA A 90 -2.26 -8.16 9.76
CA ALA A 90 -3.40 -8.39 8.90
C ALA A 90 -3.67 -7.17 8.02
N GLY A 91 -4.26 -7.38 6.87
CA GLY A 91 -4.55 -6.31 5.94
C GLY A 91 -5.79 -6.60 5.09
N HIS A 92 -6.46 -5.54 4.67
CA HIS A 92 -7.61 -5.63 3.79
C HIS A 92 -7.14 -5.65 2.33
N SER A 93 -7.48 -6.72 1.58
CA SER A 93 -7.15 -6.85 0.15
C SER A 93 -5.64 -6.70 -0.11
N LEU A 94 -5.20 -5.60 -0.77
CA LEU A 94 -3.77 -5.33 -0.97
C LEU A 94 -2.99 -5.17 0.35
N GLY A 95 -3.66 -4.78 1.42
CA GLY A 95 -3.06 -4.67 2.75
C GLY A 95 -2.50 -5.98 3.28
N GLU A 96 -2.98 -7.13 2.80
CA GLU A 96 -2.40 -8.44 3.10
C GLU A 96 -0.95 -8.54 2.61
N TYR A 97 -0.65 -7.99 1.43
CA TYR A 97 0.73 -7.91 0.93
C TYR A 97 1.59 -7.00 1.81
N SER A 98 1.05 -5.87 2.28
CA SER A 98 1.75 -5.02 3.24
C SER A 98 2.04 -5.76 4.56
N ALA A 99 1.07 -6.54 5.05
CA ALA A 99 1.24 -7.37 6.23
C ALA A 99 2.34 -8.43 6.03
N LEU A 100 2.36 -9.11 4.88
CA LEU A 100 3.39 -10.09 4.54
C LEU A 100 4.77 -9.47 4.46
N VAL A 101 4.92 -8.31 3.83
CA VAL A 101 6.20 -7.58 3.75
C VAL A 101 6.68 -7.18 5.14
N CYS A 102 5.81 -6.59 5.95
CA CYS A 102 6.16 -6.13 7.29
C CYS A 102 6.46 -7.28 8.27
N SER A 103 5.88 -8.46 8.06
CA SER A 103 6.17 -9.67 8.82
C SER A 103 7.34 -10.50 8.26
N MET A 104 8.04 -9.98 7.24
CA MET A 104 9.16 -10.64 6.54
C MET A 104 8.78 -11.94 5.81
N GLY A 105 7.52 -12.10 5.45
CA GLY A 105 7.04 -13.23 4.64
C GLY A 105 7.15 -13.01 3.13
N LEU A 106 7.42 -11.76 2.71
CA LEU A 106 7.56 -11.38 1.30
C LEU A 106 8.52 -10.20 1.18
N GLU A 107 9.39 -10.23 0.18
CA GLU A 107 10.28 -9.10 -0.12
C GLU A 107 9.50 -7.90 -0.68
N PHE A 108 9.92 -6.68 -0.30
CA PHE A 108 9.22 -5.45 -0.69
C PHE A 108 9.13 -5.26 -2.20
N GLU A 109 10.23 -5.46 -2.90
CA GLU A 109 10.33 -5.31 -4.35
C GLU A 109 9.47 -6.34 -5.10
N ASP A 110 9.37 -7.57 -4.57
CA ASP A 110 8.51 -8.61 -5.14
C ASP A 110 7.03 -8.29 -4.91
N ALA A 111 6.69 -7.79 -3.73
CA ALA A 111 5.33 -7.35 -3.41
C ALA A 111 4.87 -6.19 -4.31
N LEU A 112 5.76 -5.23 -4.61
CA LEU A 112 5.48 -4.14 -5.55
C LEU A 112 5.09 -4.67 -6.93
N TYR A 113 5.91 -5.59 -7.45
CA TYR A 113 5.65 -6.21 -8.76
C TYR A 113 4.32 -6.98 -8.76
N LEU A 114 4.11 -7.84 -7.76
CA LEU A 114 2.90 -8.62 -7.64
C LEU A 114 1.65 -7.74 -7.56
N LEU A 115 1.69 -6.66 -6.79
CA LEU A 115 0.58 -5.73 -6.66
C LEU A 115 0.31 -4.95 -7.94
N GLN A 116 1.35 -4.57 -8.69
CA GLN A 116 1.17 -3.96 -10.00
C GLN A 116 0.50 -4.93 -10.97
N GLN A 117 0.98 -6.19 -11.05
CA GLN A 117 0.37 -7.21 -11.92
C GLN A 117 -1.07 -7.54 -11.49
N ARG A 118 -1.31 -7.64 -10.18
CA ARG A 118 -2.65 -7.83 -9.64
C ARG A 118 -3.59 -6.67 -10.03
N GLY A 119 -3.11 -5.44 -9.92
CA GLY A 119 -3.88 -4.25 -10.30
C GLY A 119 -4.23 -4.23 -11.79
N LYS A 120 -3.28 -4.58 -12.65
CA LYS A 120 -3.50 -4.72 -14.10
C LYS A 120 -4.54 -5.80 -14.42
N ALA A 121 -4.38 -6.98 -13.85
CA ALA A 121 -5.34 -8.09 -14.06
C ALA A 121 -6.75 -7.74 -13.58
N MET A 122 -6.89 -7.04 -12.45
CA MET A 122 -8.19 -6.56 -11.97
C MET A 122 -8.80 -5.51 -12.90
N GLN A 123 -7.99 -4.62 -13.47
CA GLN A 123 -8.47 -3.60 -14.41
C GLN A 123 -8.87 -4.20 -15.76
N GLU A 124 -8.14 -5.21 -16.22
CA GLU A 124 -8.47 -5.96 -17.45
C GLU A 124 -9.74 -6.77 -17.30
N ALA A 125 -9.96 -7.38 -16.12
CA ALA A 125 -11.16 -8.17 -15.84
C ALA A 125 -12.45 -7.32 -15.87
N VAL A 126 -12.34 -6.04 -15.49
CA VAL A 126 -13.47 -5.08 -15.53
C VAL A 126 -12.98 -3.77 -16.13
N PRO A 127 -13.12 -3.59 -17.46
CA PRO A 127 -12.70 -2.37 -18.13
C PRO A 127 -13.40 -1.12 -17.57
N ILE A 128 -12.69 0.01 -17.64
CA ILE A 128 -13.19 1.31 -17.15
C ILE A 128 -14.55 1.61 -17.79
N GLY A 129 -15.53 1.93 -16.95
CA GLY A 129 -16.90 2.28 -17.39
C GLY A 129 -17.84 1.10 -17.63
N GLN A 130 -17.36 -0.16 -17.59
CA GLN A 130 -18.20 -1.35 -17.79
C GLN A 130 -18.68 -2.00 -16.49
N GLY A 131 -18.13 -1.60 -15.35
CA GLY A 131 -18.52 -2.13 -14.06
C GLY A 131 -18.23 -1.16 -12.93
N LYS A 132 -18.74 -1.48 -11.74
CA LYS A 132 -18.48 -0.73 -10.50
C LYS A 132 -18.27 -1.71 -9.36
N MET A 133 -17.41 -1.33 -8.43
CA MET A 133 -17.28 -2.00 -7.14
C MET A 133 -17.95 -1.14 -6.08
N ALA A 134 -18.77 -1.76 -5.24
CA ALA A 134 -19.40 -1.07 -4.12
C ALA A 134 -19.08 -1.80 -2.82
N ALA A 135 -18.61 -1.05 -1.82
CA ALA A 135 -18.48 -1.56 -0.46
C ALA A 135 -19.78 -1.27 0.29
N VAL A 136 -20.45 -2.32 0.72
CA VAL A 136 -21.68 -2.19 1.54
C VAL A 136 -21.27 -2.16 3.00
N LEU A 137 -21.55 -1.05 3.66
CA LEU A 137 -21.23 -0.85 5.07
C LEU A 137 -22.50 -1.02 5.93
N GLY A 138 -22.30 -1.50 7.17
CA GLY A 138 -23.36 -1.60 8.15
C GLY A 138 -24.27 -2.82 8.03
N LEU A 139 -23.95 -3.79 7.16
CA LEU A 139 -24.65 -5.08 7.17
C LEU A 139 -24.13 -5.96 8.31
N SER A 140 -25.06 -6.54 9.05
CA SER A 140 -24.73 -7.61 10.00
C SER A 140 -24.67 -8.96 9.30
N LEU A 141 -24.05 -9.97 9.95
CA LEU A 141 -23.93 -11.32 9.40
C LEU A 141 -25.29 -11.97 9.06
N ILE A 142 -26.38 -11.54 9.69
CA ILE A 142 -27.72 -12.03 9.37
C ILE A 142 -28.28 -11.49 8.05
N HIS A 143 -27.67 -10.46 7.46
CA HIS A 143 -28.08 -9.90 6.17
C HIS A 143 -27.27 -10.48 5.00
N ILE A 144 -26.24 -11.25 5.31
CA ILE A 144 -25.38 -11.90 4.33
C ILE A 144 -25.77 -13.37 4.17
#